data_11bc2573afa5fe69e7c0b5a57c5daf5a
#
_entry.id   11bc2573afa5fe69e7c0b5a57c5daf5a
#
_cell.length_a   1.000
_cell.length_b   1.000
_cell.length_c   1.000
_cell.angle_alpha   90.00
_cell.angle_beta   90.00
_cell.angle_gamma   90.00
#
_symmetry.space_group_name_H-M   'P 1'
#
loop_
_entity.id
_entity.type
_entity.pdbx_description
1 polymer ?
#
loop_
_entity_poly.entity_id
_entity_poly.type
_entity_poly.pdbx_seq_one_letter_code
_entity_poly.pdbx_strand_id
1 'polypeptide(L)' 'MNETYVAGVVIDVCTRSFLLLSDEGDEKMVECETAEQFMSVLEVCTDHLNDDQIEYADLAIRE' A
#
# COMPACT_ATOMS: atom_id res chain seq x y z
N MET A 1 9.05 -6.48 -19.17
CA MET A 1 8.73 -6.32 -18.55
C MET A 1 9.12 -6.13 -17.55
N ASN A 2 9.01 -5.88 -16.99
CA ASN A 2 9.41 -5.71 -16.03
C ASN A 2 8.76 -5.93 -15.06
N GLU A 3 8.88 -6.71 -14.38
CA GLU A 3 8.22 -6.94 -13.39
C GLU A 3 8.75 -6.30 -12.32
N THR A 4 8.24 -5.48 -11.65
CA THR A 4 8.62 -4.92 -10.47
C THR A 4 8.08 -5.69 -9.40
N TYR A 5 8.88 -6.29 -8.58
CA TYR A 5 8.40 -6.94 -7.45
C TYR A 5 8.10 -5.98 -6.37
N VAL A 6 6.95 -6.01 -5.77
CA VAL A 6 6.53 -5.20 -4.64
C VAL A 6 6.96 -5.92 -3.38
N ALA A 7 7.92 -5.38 -2.69
CA ALA A 7 8.41 -5.98 -1.46
C ALA A 7 7.54 -5.64 -0.27
N GLY A 8 6.78 -4.58 -0.34
CA GLY A 8 5.91 -4.21 0.75
C GLY A 8 5.01 -3.07 0.37
N VAL A 9 4.05 -2.77 1.23
CA VAL A 9 3.14 -1.66 0.98
C VAL A 9 2.81 -1.01 2.30
N VAL A 10 2.76 0.30 2.32
CA VAL A 10 2.33 1.05 3.48
C VAL A 10 0.97 1.64 3.13
N ILE A 11 -0.04 1.35 3.92
CA ILE A 11 -1.39 1.78 3.64
C ILE A 11 -1.76 2.93 4.53
N ASP A 12 -2.14 4.03 3.93
CA ASP A 12 -2.54 5.22 4.66
C ASP A 12 -4.04 5.36 4.52
N VAL A 13 -4.78 5.00 5.53
CA VAL A 13 -6.22 5.04 5.49
C VAL A 13 -6.71 6.47 5.50
N CYS A 14 -6.02 7.36 6.15
CA CYS A 14 -6.48 8.73 6.24
C CYS A 14 -6.50 9.42 4.90
N THR A 15 -5.50 9.15 4.06
CA THR A 15 -5.44 9.81 2.77
C THR A 15 -5.85 8.88 1.66
N ARG A 16 -6.23 7.66 2.00
CA ARG A 16 -6.64 6.66 1.01
C ARG A 16 -5.53 6.45 -0.02
N SER A 17 -4.32 6.27 0.45
CA SER A 17 -3.21 6.08 -0.45
C SER A 17 -2.39 4.87 -0.05
N PHE A 18 -1.61 4.39 -0.99
CA PHE A 18 -0.76 3.25 -0.75
C PHE A 18 0.64 3.61 -1.21
N LEU A 19 1.64 3.27 -0.43
CA LEU A 19 3.01 3.49 -0.82
C LEU A 19 3.58 2.13 -1.12
N LEU A 20 3.87 1.85 -2.36
CA LEU A 20 4.40 0.57 -2.76
C LEU A 20 5.92 0.62 -2.72
N LEU A 21 6.52 -0.39 -2.12
CA LEU A 21 7.96 -0.43 -1.97
C LEU A 21 8.49 -1.62 -2.74
N SER A 22 9.50 -1.41 -3.55
CA SER A 22 10.06 -2.50 -4.30
C SER A 22 11.31 -3.00 -3.59
N ASP A 23 11.76 -4.16 -3.97
CA ASP A 23 12.91 -4.72 -3.31
C ASP A 23 14.18 -4.03 -3.79
N GLU A 24 14.10 -3.15 -4.76
CA GLU A 24 15.21 -2.39 -5.18
C GLU A 24 15.29 -1.05 -4.49
N GLY A 25 14.35 -0.76 -3.64
CA GLY A 25 14.35 0.51 -2.94
C GLY A 25 13.51 1.59 -3.56
N ASP A 26 12.79 1.28 -4.61
CA ASP A 26 11.94 2.27 -5.24
C ASP A 26 10.63 2.38 -4.50
N GLU A 27 10.03 3.54 -4.55
CA GLU A 27 8.76 3.78 -3.91
C GLU A 27 7.80 4.37 -4.91
N LYS A 28 6.55 3.98 -4.83
CA LYS A 28 5.54 4.53 -5.71
C LYS A 28 4.28 4.76 -4.91
N MET A 29 3.76 5.97 -4.97
CA MET A 29 2.56 6.33 -4.25
C MET A 29 1.36 6.16 -5.15
N VAL A 30 0.32 5.50 -4.67
CA VAL A 30 -0.92 5.35 -5.40
C VAL A 30 -2.01 5.99 -4.56
N GLU A 31 -2.71 6.96 -5.11
CA GLU A 31 -3.76 7.64 -4.39
C GLU A 31 -5.08 7.22 -4.94
N CYS A 32 -6.02 6.95 -4.08
CA CYS A 32 -7.35 6.54 -4.50
C CYS A 32 -8.33 7.66 -4.27
N GLU A 33 -9.23 7.85 -5.19
CA GLU A 33 -10.16 8.95 -5.11
C GLU A 33 -11.38 8.60 -4.31
N THR A 34 -11.74 7.35 -4.25
CA THR A 34 -12.94 6.96 -3.53
C THR A 34 -12.61 5.82 -2.58
N ALA A 35 -13.45 5.63 -1.61
CA ALA A 35 -13.28 4.54 -0.68
C ALA A 35 -13.42 3.21 -1.37
N GLU A 36 -14.25 3.11 -2.39
CA GLU A 36 -14.44 1.91 -3.12
C GLU A 36 -13.18 1.54 -3.83
N GLN A 37 -12.50 2.50 -4.44
CA GLN A 37 -11.27 2.27 -5.11
C GLN A 37 -10.20 1.84 -4.10
N PHE A 38 -10.19 2.49 -2.96
CA PHE A 38 -9.24 2.16 -1.91
C PHE A 38 -9.43 0.71 -1.46
N MET A 39 -10.65 0.29 -1.26
CA MET A 39 -10.92 -1.07 -0.83
C MET A 39 -10.53 -2.09 -1.90
N SER A 40 -10.70 -1.76 -3.16
CA SER A 40 -10.34 -2.66 -4.23
C SER A 40 -8.83 -2.87 -4.26
N VAL A 41 -8.07 -1.82 -4.11
CA VAL A 41 -6.63 -1.92 -4.12
C VAL A 41 -6.16 -2.65 -2.87
N LEU A 42 -6.79 -2.39 -1.74
CA LEU A 42 -6.44 -3.04 -0.51
C LEU A 42 -6.65 -4.55 -0.64
N GLU A 43 -7.72 -4.95 -1.27
CA GLU A 43 -8.01 -6.35 -1.43
C GLU A 43 -6.95 -7.02 -2.28
N VAL A 44 -6.51 -6.37 -3.34
CA VAL A 44 -5.49 -6.91 -4.19
C VAL A 44 -4.18 -7.03 -3.42
N CYS A 45 -3.84 -6.05 -2.63
CA CYS A 45 -2.62 -6.08 -1.86
C CYS A 45 -2.65 -7.21 -0.84
N THR A 46 -3.75 -7.37 -0.14
CA THR A 46 -3.82 -8.42 0.88
C THR A 46 -3.87 -9.80 0.26
N ASP A 47 -4.27 -9.89 -1.00
CA ASP A 47 -4.34 -11.15 -1.67
C ASP A 47 -2.98 -11.58 -2.16
N HIS A 48 -2.12 -10.67 -2.54
CA HIS A 48 -0.85 -10.96 -3.12
C HIS A 48 0.33 -10.81 -2.16
N LEU A 49 0.16 -10.12 -1.06
CA LEU A 49 1.24 -9.89 -0.13
C LEU A 49 0.94 -10.53 1.21
N ASN A 50 1.97 -10.89 1.91
CA ASN A 50 1.80 -11.47 3.24
C ASN A 50 1.63 -10.37 4.26
N ASP A 51 1.15 -10.70 5.41
CA ASP A 51 0.92 -9.74 6.47
C ASP A 51 2.19 -9.01 6.84
N ASP A 52 3.32 -9.68 6.78
CA ASP A 52 4.53 -9.03 7.15
C ASP A 52 4.92 -8.00 6.14
N GLN A 53 4.39 -8.01 4.93
CA GLN A 53 4.72 -7.06 3.89
C GLN A 53 3.78 -5.89 3.86
N ILE A 54 2.74 -5.91 4.68
CA ILE A 54 1.74 -4.86 4.70
C ILE A 54 1.84 -4.10 6.00
N GLU A 55 2.01 -2.80 5.92
CA GLU A 55 2.06 -1.97 7.09
C GLU A 55 1.02 -0.90 6.99
N TYR A 56 0.47 -0.47 8.09
CA TYR A 56 -0.50 0.60 8.11
C TYR A 56 0.13 1.84 8.69
N ALA A 57 -0.04 2.94 8.00
CA ALA A 57 0.49 4.19 8.48
C ALA A 57 -0.47 4.74 9.48
N ASP A 58 -0.26 4.50 10.76
CA ASP A 58 -1.15 4.94 11.73
C ASP A 58 -0.62 6.06 12.48
N LEU A 59 0.01 6.97 11.82
CA LEU A 59 0.53 8.05 12.47
C LEU A 59 -0.43 8.89 13.11
N ALA A 60 -1.55 8.95 12.61
CA ALA A 60 -2.54 9.78 13.15
C ALA A 60 -2.93 9.36 14.48
N ILE A 61 -2.72 8.19 14.78
CA ILE A 61 -3.15 7.72 15.99
C ILE A 61 -2.31 8.06 17.06
N ARG A 62 -1.23 8.40 16.84
CA ARG A 62 -0.45 8.64 17.81
C ARG A 62 -0.59 9.73 18.38
N GLU A 63 -1.00 10.22 18.67
CA GLU A 63 -1.15 11.19 19.20
C GLU A 63 -1.41 11.38 19.75
#